data_6df9c608038f27cdf9cadc5985ef839e
#
_entry.id   6df9c608038f27cdf9cadc5985ef839e
#
_cell.length_a   1.000
_cell.length_b   1.000
_cell.length_c   1.000
_cell.angle_alpha   90.00
_cell.angle_beta   90.00
_cell.angle_gamma   90.00
#
_symmetry.space_group_name_H-M   'P 1'
#
loop_
_entity.id
_entity.type
_entity.pdbx_description
1 polymer ?
#
loop_
_entity_poly.entity_id
_entity_poly.type
_entity_poly.pdbx_seq_one_letter_code
_entity_poly.pdbx_strand_id
1 'polypeptide(L)'
;QMKEELAAHQLQVDIFGDPLSSIWKDRPAMPDSPAFIYDIKYAGKSCEEKISAIRTELKKKGVYALFISALDEIAWTLNLRGNDVHCNPVIVSYLLITQDEVTYFISPEKVTAEVETYLKERQIGIQKYDEVETFLNSFPGKNILIDPGKTNYSIYSSINPQCSILRGESPVALLKAIRNEQEVAGIHAAMQRD
;
A
#
# COMPACT_ATOMS: atom_id res chain seq x y z
N GLN A 1 2.49 -14.49 -14.45
CA GLN A 1 3.79 -14.46 -15.13
C GLN A 1 4.51 -15.79 -14.95
N MET A 2 4.99 -16.15 -13.71
CA MET A 2 5.70 -17.43 -13.46
C MET A 2 4.92 -18.66 -13.92
N LYS A 3 3.59 -18.74 -13.69
CA LYS A 3 2.75 -19.84 -14.20
C LYS A 3 2.75 -19.92 -15.73
N GLU A 4 2.66 -18.79 -16.40
CA GLU A 4 2.66 -18.71 -17.88
C GLU A 4 4.02 -19.12 -18.44
N GLU A 5 5.12 -18.67 -17.83
CA GLU A 5 6.49 -19.03 -18.22
C GLU A 5 6.76 -20.53 -18.03
N LEU A 6 6.37 -21.08 -16.87
CA LEU A 6 6.59 -22.50 -16.58
C LEU A 6 5.68 -23.42 -17.40
N ALA A 7 4.47 -23.00 -17.74
CA ALA A 7 3.57 -23.74 -18.60
C ALA A 7 4.17 -23.96 -20.02
N ALA A 8 4.94 -23.00 -20.54
CA ALA A 8 5.66 -23.14 -21.81
C ALA A 8 6.71 -24.27 -21.76
N HIS A 9 7.18 -24.63 -20.57
CA HIS A 9 8.11 -25.75 -20.35
C HIS A 9 7.42 -27.03 -19.82
N GLN A 10 6.09 -27.13 -19.92
CA GLN A 10 5.28 -28.26 -19.44
C GLN A 10 5.39 -28.48 -17.93
N LEU A 11 5.73 -27.43 -17.16
CA LEU A 11 5.79 -27.46 -15.71
C LEU A 11 4.51 -26.90 -15.12
N GLN A 12 3.94 -27.60 -14.15
CA GLN A 12 2.76 -27.17 -13.42
C GLN A 12 3.17 -26.51 -12.09
N VAL A 13 2.50 -25.41 -11.74
CA VAL A 13 2.66 -24.73 -10.47
C VAL A 13 1.42 -24.98 -9.62
N ASP A 14 1.57 -25.73 -8.56
CA ASP A 14 0.52 -25.94 -7.56
C ASP A 14 0.65 -24.92 -6.44
N ILE A 15 -0.49 -24.44 -5.95
CA ILE A 15 -0.59 -23.52 -4.82
C ILE A 15 -1.18 -24.30 -3.66
N PHE A 16 -0.44 -24.43 -2.59
CA PHE A 16 -0.89 -24.99 -1.33
C PHE A 16 -0.57 -24.04 -0.18
N GLY A 17 -1.21 -24.25 0.97
CA GLY A 17 -1.03 -23.41 2.15
C GLY A 17 0.42 -23.37 2.64
N ASP A 18 0.68 -22.58 3.66
CA ASP A 18 2.01 -22.41 4.23
C ASP A 18 2.57 -23.73 4.83
N PRO A 19 3.51 -24.44 4.15
CA PRO A 19 4.04 -25.70 4.64
C PRO A 19 4.95 -25.53 5.87
N LEU A 20 5.40 -24.31 6.15
CA LEU A 20 6.29 -24.03 7.26
C LEU A 20 5.56 -23.83 8.58
N SER A 21 4.28 -23.50 8.57
CA SER A 21 3.49 -23.24 9.79
C SER A 21 3.43 -24.45 10.74
N SER A 22 3.55 -25.67 10.22
CA SER A 22 3.58 -26.90 11.02
C SER A 22 4.90 -27.16 11.73
N ILE A 23 6.01 -26.66 11.21
CA ILE A 23 7.37 -26.90 11.71
C ILE A 23 8.00 -25.68 12.39
N TRP A 24 7.65 -24.48 11.99
CA TRP A 24 8.16 -23.24 12.58
C TRP A 24 7.36 -22.82 13.80
N LYS A 25 7.62 -23.47 14.94
CA LYS A 25 6.85 -23.31 16.20
C LYS A 25 7.01 -21.94 16.87
N ASP A 26 8.17 -21.32 16.70
CA ASP A 26 8.56 -20.01 17.25
C ASP A 26 8.49 -18.88 16.23
N ARG A 27 7.64 -19.04 15.22
CA ARG A 27 7.45 -18.00 14.20
C ARG A 27 7.02 -16.67 14.84
N PRO A 28 7.76 -15.57 14.60
CA PRO A 28 7.38 -14.26 15.12
C PRO A 28 5.98 -13.84 14.67
N ALA A 29 5.23 -13.21 15.57
CA ALA A 29 3.98 -12.57 15.20
C ALA A 29 4.19 -11.39 14.25
N MET A 30 3.11 -10.95 13.61
CA MET A 30 3.15 -9.70 12.84
C MET A 30 3.51 -8.53 13.78
N PRO A 31 4.34 -7.57 13.29
CA PRO A 31 4.65 -6.37 14.08
C PRO A 31 3.38 -5.63 14.48
N ASP A 32 3.34 -5.10 15.70
CA ASP A 32 2.20 -4.41 16.32
C ASP A 32 2.52 -2.98 16.76
N SER A 33 3.70 -2.45 16.40
CA SER A 33 4.13 -1.10 16.76
C SER A 33 3.11 -0.04 16.33
N PRO A 34 2.78 0.94 17.20
CA PRO A 34 1.84 1.99 16.86
C PRO A 34 2.28 2.81 15.65
N ALA A 35 1.32 3.14 14.80
CA ALA A 35 1.49 4.11 13.74
C ALA A 35 1.57 5.53 14.31
N PHE A 36 2.30 6.41 13.65
CA PHE A 36 2.40 7.82 14.01
C PHE A 36 2.36 8.73 12.78
N ILE A 37 1.94 9.97 12.99
CA ILE A 37 1.81 10.97 11.94
C ILE A 37 3.18 11.57 11.62
N TYR A 38 3.51 11.61 10.34
CA TYR A 38 4.69 12.32 9.83
C TYR A 38 4.32 13.76 9.52
N ASP A 39 4.83 14.67 10.33
CA ASP A 39 4.47 16.09 10.31
C ASP A 39 4.68 16.72 8.92
N ILE A 40 3.72 17.57 8.54
CA ILE A 40 3.72 18.30 7.27
C ILE A 40 4.98 19.15 7.06
N LYS A 41 5.59 19.63 8.15
CA LYS A 41 6.85 20.39 8.08
C LYS A 41 8.01 19.60 7.49
N TYR A 42 7.94 18.26 7.53
CA TYR A 42 8.92 17.37 6.90
C TYR A 42 8.42 16.79 5.58
N ALA A 43 7.12 16.51 5.50
CA ALA A 43 6.49 15.93 4.32
C ALA A 43 6.31 16.95 3.18
N GLY A 44 6.15 18.24 3.50
CA GLY A 44 6.00 19.35 2.58
C GLY A 44 4.69 19.37 1.78
N LYS A 45 3.99 18.25 1.70
CA LYS A 45 2.67 18.12 1.06
C LYS A 45 1.74 17.33 1.97
N SER A 46 0.48 17.75 2.02
CA SER A 46 -0.55 17.04 2.77
C SER A 46 -0.92 15.70 2.12
N CYS A 47 -1.55 14.84 2.90
CA CYS A 47 -2.11 13.58 2.42
C CYS A 47 -3.13 13.83 1.29
N GLU A 48 -3.99 14.83 1.46
CA GLU A 48 -5.05 15.21 0.52
C GLU A 48 -4.47 15.67 -0.83
N GLU A 49 -3.42 16.49 -0.81
CA GLU A 49 -2.71 16.93 -2.02
C GLU A 49 -2.12 15.74 -2.78
N LYS A 50 -1.52 14.79 -2.06
CA LYS A 50 -0.93 13.57 -2.65
C LYS A 50 -2.00 12.68 -3.26
N ILE A 51 -3.11 12.42 -2.54
CA ILE A 51 -4.25 11.64 -3.05
C ILE A 51 -4.86 12.32 -4.28
N SER A 52 -5.00 13.65 -4.27
CA SER A 52 -5.50 14.41 -5.43
C SER A 52 -4.60 14.26 -6.65
N ALA A 53 -3.27 14.31 -6.46
CA ALA A 53 -2.31 14.08 -7.52
C ALA A 53 -2.41 12.65 -8.08
N ILE A 54 -2.52 11.64 -7.21
CA ILE A 54 -2.70 10.25 -7.61
C ILE A 54 -3.98 10.09 -8.44
N ARG A 55 -5.10 10.62 -7.96
CA ARG A 55 -6.39 10.58 -8.67
C ARG A 55 -6.30 11.24 -10.06
N THR A 56 -5.54 12.32 -10.17
CA THR A 56 -5.29 12.98 -11.45
C THR A 56 -4.56 12.05 -12.43
N GLU A 57 -3.54 11.34 -11.99
CA GLU A 57 -2.83 10.37 -12.82
C GLU A 57 -3.72 9.16 -13.20
N LEU A 58 -4.56 8.69 -12.29
CA LEU A 58 -5.52 7.62 -12.57
C LEU A 58 -6.54 8.07 -13.65
N LYS A 59 -7.06 9.29 -13.56
CA LYS A 59 -7.97 9.87 -14.56
C LYS A 59 -7.32 9.93 -15.96
N LYS A 60 -6.06 10.38 -16.04
CA LYS A 60 -5.32 10.43 -17.31
C LYS A 60 -5.18 9.04 -17.95
N LYS A 61 -5.07 8.00 -17.15
CA LYS A 61 -4.98 6.60 -17.59
C LYS A 61 -6.34 5.93 -17.79
N GLY A 62 -7.45 6.60 -17.52
CA GLY A 62 -8.80 6.03 -17.55
C GLY A 62 -9.01 4.93 -16.49
N VAL A 63 -8.32 5.01 -15.36
CA VAL A 63 -8.35 4.02 -14.27
C VAL A 63 -9.23 4.52 -13.12
N TYR A 64 -10.11 3.64 -12.63
CA TYR A 64 -10.99 3.97 -11.51
C TYR A 64 -10.31 3.82 -10.15
N ALA A 65 -9.52 2.77 -9.96
CA ALA A 65 -8.91 2.44 -8.68
C ALA A 65 -7.43 2.07 -8.80
N LEU A 66 -6.65 2.39 -7.77
CA LEU A 66 -5.27 1.96 -7.56
C LEU A 66 -5.18 1.18 -6.26
N PHE A 67 -4.66 -0.03 -6.32
CA PHE A 67 -4.29 -0.81 -5.14
C PHE A 67 -2.78 -0.74 -4.90
N ILE A 68 -2.38 -0.37 -3.70
CA ILE A 68 -0.98 -0.16 -3.32
C ILE A 68 -0.59 -1.16 -2.23
N SER A 69 0.44 -1.96 -2.51
CA SER A 69 1.06 -2.91 -1.56
C SER A 69 2.45 -2.45 -1.11
N ALA A 70 3.06 -1.49 -1.80
CA ALA A 70 4.38 -0.98 -1.47
C ALA A 70 4.30 -0.10 -0.22
N LEU A 71 4.90 -0.56 0.89
CA LEU A 71 4.77 0.07 2.20
C LEU A 71 5.30 1.51 2.23
N ASP A 72 6.36 1.80 1.51
CA ASP A 72 6.95 3.12 1.38
C ASP A 72 6.08 4.10 0.55
N GLU A 73 5.34 3.59 -0.44
CA GLU A 73 4.36 4.38 -1.18
C GLU A 73 3.14 4.72 -0.31
N ILE A 74 2.67 3.77 0.50
CA ILE A 74 1.59 3.98 1.47
C ILE A 74 2.01 5.02 2.51
N ALA A 75 3.19 4.85 3.11
CA ALA A 75 3.74 5.75 4.11
C ALA A 75 3.91 7.18 3.56
N TRP A 76 4.36 7.32 2.31
CA TRP A 76 4.47 8.62 1.65
C TRP A 76 3.09 9.22 1.38
N THR A 77 2.16 8.45 0.86
CA THR A 77 0.81 8.92 0.49
C THR A 77 0.04 9.42 1.70
N LEU A 78 0.03 8.65 2.78
CA LEU A 78 -0.75 8.94 3.97
C LEU A 78 -0.04 9.85 4.99
N ASN A 79 1.24 10.18 4.80
CA ASN A 79 2.06 10.83 5.83
C ASN A 79 2.04 10.08 7.16
N LEU A 80 2.01 8.75 7.11
CA LEU A 80 2.08 7.89 8.29
C LEU A 80 3.40 7.12 8.31
N ARG A 81 3.90 6.86 9.50
CA ARG A 81 5.11 6.06 9.73
C ARG A 81 4.85 5.04 10.84
N GLY A 82 5.67 4.01 10.88
CA GLY A 82 5.71 2.99 11.92
C GLY A 82 7.07 2.32 11.97
N ASN A 83 7.22 1.33 12.83
CA ASN A 83 8.48 0.65 13.06
C ASN A 83 8.39 -0.87 12.75
N ASP A 84 7.56 -1.26 11.79
CA ASP A 84 7.33 -2.66 11.46
C ASP A 84 8.52 -3.31 10.75
N VAL A 85 9.33 -2.51 10.06
CA VAL A 85 10.51 -2.97 9.34
C VAL A 85 11.76 -2.31 9.90
N HIS A 86 12.76 -3.12 10.27
CA HIS A 86 14.01 -2.60 10.80
C HIS A 86 14.67 -1.61 9.82
N CYS A 87 15.10 -0.46 10.33
CA CYS A 87 15.72 0.64 9.56
C CYS A 87 14.83 1.24 8.46
N ASN A 88 13.54 0.93 8.42
CA ASN A 88 12.60 1.52 7.46
C ASN A 88 11.30 1.91 8.18
N PRO A 89 10.97 3.21 8.30
CA PRO A 89 9.84 3.67 9.10
C PRO A 89 8.50 3.50 8.36
N VAL A 90 8.13 2.27 8.08
CA VAL A 90 6.90 1.90 7.36
C VAL A 90 5.99 1.02 8.22
N ILE A 91 4.74 0.89 7.79
CA ILE A 91 3.69 0.11 8.43
C ILE A 91 3.28 -1.00 7.46
N VAL A 92 3.20 -2.24 7.94
CA VAL A 92 2.63 -3.35 7.17
C VAL A 92 1.13 -3.11 7.01
N SER A 93 0.72 -2.81 5.80
CA SER A 93 -0.61 -2.33 5.46
C SER A 93 -0.86 -2.41 3.96
N TYR A 94 -2.11 -2.15 3.55
CA TYR A 94 -2.48 -1.94 2.15
C TYR A 94 -3.30 -0.65 2.01
N LEU A 95 -3.33 -0.10 0.80
CA LEU A 95 -4.09 1.11 0.51
C LEU A 95 -4.82 0.96 -0.82
N LEU A 96 -6.12 1.23 -0.81
CA LEU A 96 -6.94 1.32 -2.01
C LEU A 96 -7.39 2.77 -2.19
N ILE A 97 -7.09 3.35 -3.34
CA ILE A 97 -7.52 4.69 -3.73
C ILE A 97 -8.42 4.57 -4.94
N THR A 98 -9.67 4.98 -4.80
CA THR A 98 -10.60 5.13 -5.92
C THR A 98 -10.74 6.60 -6.30
N GLN A 99 -11.53 6.90 -7.35
CA GLN A 99 -11.85 8.28 -7.70
C GLN A 99 -12.63 9.00 -6.58
N ASP A 100 -13.36 8.24 -5.76
CA ASP A 100 -14.30 8.78 -4.77
C ASP A 100 -13.83 8.54 -3.33
N GLU A 101 -13.23 7.39 -3.04
CA GLU A 101 -12.93 6.91 -1.69
C GLU A 101 -11.46 6.53 -1.52
N VAL A 102 -11.02 6.47 -0.29
CA VAL A 102 -9.72 5.90 0.11
C VAL A 102 -9.95 4.94 1.26
N THR A 103 -9.44 3.71 1.12
CA THR A 103 -9.54 2.67 2.15
C THR A 103 -8.16 2.21 2.57
N TYR A 104 -7.86 2.32 3.85
CA TYR A 104 -6.60 1.93 4.46
C TYR A 104 -6.79 0.64 5.26
N PHE A 105 -6.06 -0.41 4.91
CA PHE A 105 -6.09 -1.71 5.58
C PHE A 105 -4.89 -1.83 6.51
N ILE A 106 -5.15 -1.83 7.81
CA ILE A 106 -4.14 -1.83 8.87
C ILE A 106 -4.61 -2.66 10.05
N SER A 107 -3.68 -3.29 10.77
CA SER A 107 -4.01 -3.96 12.05
C SER A 107 -4.53 -2.95 13.07
N PRO A 108 -5.67 -3.23 13.73
CA PRO A 108 -6.30 -2.28 14.67
C PRO A 108 -5.39 -1.83 15.81
N GLU A 109 -4.50 -2.71 16.28
CA GLU A 109 -3.56 -2.47 17.37
C GLU A 109 -2.57 -1.33 17.07
N LYS A 110 -2.36 -1.02 15.78
CA LYS A 110 -1.45 0.04 15.33
C LYS A 110 -2.13 1.41 15.27
N VAL A 111 -3.46 1.44 15.30
CA VAL A 111 -4.23 2.68 15.13
C VAL A 111 -4.39 3.36 16.48
N THR A 112 -3.59 4.40 16.72
CA THR A 112 -3.75 5.26 17.91
C THR A 112 -4.95 6.20 17.72
N ALA A 113 -5.49 6.74 18.82
CA ALA A 113 -6.59 7.71 18.76
C ALA A 113 -6.24 8.96 17.91
N GLU A 114 -4.97 9.36 17.92
CA GLU A 114 -4.46 10.46 17.09
C GLU A 114 -4.49 10.10 15.60
N VAL A 115 -4.01 8.91 15.24
CA VAL A 115 -4.01 8.41 13.85
C VAL A 115 -5.44 8.18 13.36
N GLU A 116 -6.33 7.66 14.20
CA GLU A 116 -7.74 7.49 13.85
C GLU A 116 -8.41 8.84 13.54
N THR A 117 -8.21 9.83 14.40
CA THR A 117 -8.72 11.19 14.19
C THR A 117 -8.16 11.79 12.90
N TYR A 118 -6.84 11.67 12.68
CA TYR A 118 -6.16 12.13 11.48
C TYR A 118 -6.75 11.55 10.19
N LEU A 119 -7.00 10.23 10.15
CA LEU A 119 -7.58 9.55 8.99
C LEU A 119 -9.04 9.92 8.78
N LYS A 120 -9.81 10.01 9.86
CA LYS A 120 -11.24 10.37 9.84
C LYS A 120 -11.47 11.79 9.30
N GLU A 121 -10.67 12.76 9.74
CA GLU A 121 -10.73 14.14 9.24
C GLU A 121 -10.46 14.22 7.73
N ARG A 122 -9.70 13.27 7.17
CA ARG A 122 -9.35 13.16 5.76
C ARG A 122 -10.27 12.23 4.97
N GLN A 123 -11.35 11.77 5.61
CA GLN A 123 -12.32 10.84 5.00
C GLN A 123 -11.66 9.57 4.46
N ILE A 124 -10.62 9.06 5.15
CA ILE A 124 -9.96 7.79 4.84
C ILE A 124 -10.61 6.71 5.69
N GLY A 125 -11.26 5.75 5.03
CA GLY A 125 -11.85 4.59 5.68
C GLY A 125 -10.76 3.65 6.22
N ILE A 126 -10.97 3.13 7.44
CA ILE A 126 -10.06 2.14 8.05
C ILE A 126 -10.75 0.78 8.00
N GLN A 127 -10.03 -0.22 7.52
CA GLN A 127 -10.42 -1.63 7.52
C GLN A 127 -9.31 -2.46 8.17
N LYS A 128 -9.66 -3.65 8.67
CA LYS A 128 -8.66 -4.55 9.22
C LYS A 128 -7.75 -5.11 8.12
N TYR A 129 -6.48 -5.27 8.45
CA TYR A 129 -5.47 -5.78 7.52
C TYR A 129 -5.86 -7.11 6.88
N ASP A 130 -6.41 -8.03 7.65
CA ASP A 130 -6.82 -9.38 7.23
C ASP A 130 -8.13 -9.41 6.43
N GLU A 131 -8.90 -8.33 6.41
CA GLU A 131 -10.13 -8.21 5.63
C GLU A 131 -9.89 -7.81 4.16
N VAL A 132 -8.64 -7.48 3.77
CA VAL A 132 -8.30 -6.96 2.44
C VAL A 132 -8.73 -7.88 1.30
N GLU A 133 -8.53 -9.20 1.44
CA GLU A 133 -8.90 -10.17 0.39
C GLU A 133 -10.42 -10.26 0.23
N THR A 134 -11.16 -10.31 1.34
CA THR A 134 -12.63 -10.31 1.35
C THR A 134 -13.17 -9.03 0.72
N PHE A 135 -12.58 -7.89 1.05
CA PHE A 135 -12.95 -6.60 0.48
C PHE A 135 -12.73 -6.57 -1.04
N LEU A 136 -11.56 -7.00 -1.50
CA LEU A 136 -11.22 -7.02 -2.93
C LEU A 136 -12.11 -7.98 -3.72
N ASN A 137 -12.52 -9.10 -3.12
CA ASN A 137 -13.44 -10.05 -3.74
C ASN A 137 -14.86 -9.46 -3.93
N SER A 138 -15.27 -8.56 -3.05
CA SER A 138 -16.55 -7.84 -3.13
C SER A 138 -16.46 -6.49 -3.87
N PHE A 139 -15.24 -6.09 -4.31
CA PHE A 139 -15.03 -4.82 -4.99
C PHE A 139 -15.87 -4.74 -6.28
N PRO A 140 -16.56 -3.63 -6.55
CA PRO A 140 -17.42 -3.50 -7.73
C PRO A 140 -16.59 -3.67 -9.02
N GLY A 141 -17.19 -4.31 -10.03
CA GLY A 141 -16.56 -4.68 -11.31
C GLY A 141 -16.09 -3.50 -12.15
N LYS A 142 -15.18 -2.69 -11.59
CA LYS A 142 -14.53 -1.55 -12.26
C LYS A 142 -13.07 -1.88 -12.54
N ASN A 143 -12.38 -1.03 -13.31
CA ASN A 143 -10.97 -1.23 -13.58
C ASN A 143 -10.10 -0.82 -12.38
N ILE A 144 -9.09 -1.65 -12.10
CA ILE A 144 -8.16 -1.46 -10.99
C ILE A 144 -6.71 -1.62 -11.50
N LEU A 145 -5.88 -0.64 -11.19
CA LEU A 145 -4.44 -0.69 -11.44
C LEU A 145 -3.73 -1.38 -10.28
N ILE A 146 -2.89 -2.33 -10.60
CA ILE A 146 -1.96 -2.96 -9.67
C ILE A 146 -0.54 -2.98 -10.24
N ASP A 147 0.44 -2.87 -9.37
CA ASP A 147 1.84 -3.09 -9.73
C ASP A 147 2.20 -4.58 -9.47
N PRO A 148 2.38 -5.40 -10.52
CA PRO A 148 2.64 -6.83 -10.34
C PRO A 148 4.00 -7.12 -9.72
N GLY A 149 4.95 -6.17 -9.76
CA GLY A 149 6.25 -6.30 -9.10
C GLY A 149 6.19 -6.08 -7.59
N LYS A 150 5.08 -5.53 -7.07
CA LYS A 150 4.91 -5.19 -5.66
C LYS A 150 3.72 -5.89 -5.00
N THR A 151 2.81 -6.44 -5.79
CA THR A 151 1.59 -7.10 -5.30
C THR A 151 1.79 -8.60 -5.25
N ASN A 152 1.57 -9.20 -4.09
CA ASN A 152 1.64 -10.65 -3.92
C ASN A 152 0.48 -11.36 -4.63
N TYR A 153 0.66 -12.67 -4.88
CA TYR A 153 -0.28 -13.46 -5.65
C TYR A 153 -1.64 -13.65 -4.93
N SER A 154 -1.65 -13.76 -3.61
CA SER A 154 -2.90 -13.90 -2.83
C SER A 154 -3.82 -12.72 -3.06
N ILE A 155 -3.29 -11.51 -2.90
CA ILE A 155 -4.02 -10.26 -3.17
C ILE A 155 -4.49 -10.20 -4.64
N TYR A 156 -3.59 -10.51 -5.59
CA TYR A 156 -3.95 -10.52 -7.00
C TYR A 156 -5.12 -11.46 -7.30
N SER A 157 -5.10 -12.67 -6.74
CA SER A 157 -6.12 -13.70 -6.97
C SER A 157 -7.44 -13.44 -6.24
N SER A 158 -7.45 -12.58 -5.20
CA SER A 158 -8.65 -12.21 -4.45
C SER A 158 -9.45 -11.06 -5.09
N ILE A 159 -8.88 -10.38 -6.10
CA ILE A 159 -9.61 -9.33 -6.82
C ILE A 159 -10.82 -9.94 -7.54
N ASN A 160 -11.99 -9.31 -7.36
CA ASN A 160 -13.22 -9.73 -8.01
C ASN A 160 -13.00 -10.01 -9.50
N PRO A 161 -13.34 -11.21 -10.01
CA PRO A 161 -13.17 -11.57 -11.42
C PRO A 161 -13.91 -10.66 -12.42
N GLN A 162 -14.88 -9.89 -11.95
CA GLN A 162 -15.59 -8.90 -12.77
C GLN A 162 -14.78 -7.60 -12.97
N CYS A 163 -13.69 -7.42 -12.21
CA CYS A 163 -12.80 -6.28 -12.37
C CYS A 163 -11.88 -6.44 -13.58
N SER A 164 -11.70 -5.37 -14.33
CA SER A 164 -10.64 -5.28 -15.32
C SER A 164 -9.33 -4.89 -14.64
N ILE A 165 -8.41 -5.85 -14.53
CA ILE A 165 -7.12 -5.62 -13.88
C ILE A 165 -6.13 -5.04 -14.89
N LEU A 166 -5.71 -3.80 -14.66
CA LEU A 166 -4.60 -3.18 -15.37
C LEU A 166 -3.29 -3.46 -14.61
N ARG A 167 -2.31 -4.00 -15.32
CA ARG A 167 -0.97 -4.26 -14.78
C ARG A 167 -0.04 -3.13 -15.20
N GLY A 168 0.61 -2.49 -14.25
CA GLY A 168 1.56 -1.41 -14.54
C GLY A 168 2.14 -0.81 -13.28
N GLU A 169 3.15 0.02 -13.46
CA GLU A 169 3.78 0.74 -12.35
C GLU A 169 2.80 1.69 -11.65
N SER A 170 2.91 1.74 -10.34
CA SER A 170 2.18 2.69 -9.50
C SER A 170 2.60 4.13 -9.85
N PRO A 171 1.65 5.04 -10.10
CA PRO A 171 1.98 6.45 -10.31
C PRO A 171 2.62 7.09 -9.08
N VAL A 172 2.44 6.50 -7.91
CA VAL A 172 3.03 6.99 -6.65
C VAL A 172 4.56 6.93 -6.69
N ALA A 173 5.13 5.92 -7.35
CA ALA A 173 6.58 5.79 -7.48
C ALA A 173 7.21 7.05 -8.10
N LEU A 174 6.64 7.55 -9.19
CA LEU A 174 7.12 8.77 -9.86
C LEU A 174 6.82 10.02 -9.03
N LEU A 175 5.60 10.16 -8.49
CA LEU A 175 5.22 11.30 -7.67
C LEU A 175 6.11 11.44 -6.43
N LYS A 176 6.47 10.32 -5.80
CA LYS A 176 7.38 10.26 -4.66
C LYS A 176 8.84 10.55 -5.05
N ALA A 177 9.26 10.18 -6.25
CA ALA A 177 10.61 10.43 -6.74
C ALA A 177 10.91 11.94 -6.95
N ILE A 178 9.87 12.71 -7.28
CA ILE A 178 9.99 14.17 -7.45
C ILE A 178 9.87 14.83 -6.07
N ARG A 179 11.03 15.20 -5.51
CA ARG A 179 11.12 15.79 -4.16
C ARG A 179 10.62 17.22 -4.14
N ASN A 180 9.88 17.58 -3.09
CA ASN A 180 9.54 18.97 -2.79
C ASN A 180 10.68 19.67 -2.00
N GLU A 181 10.57 20.98 -1.81
CA GLU A 181 11.61 21.78 -1.14
C GLU A 181 11.88 21.32 0.31
N GLN A 182 10.86 20.93 1.07
CA GLN A 182 10.99 20.45 2.44
C GLN A 182 11.70 19.09 2.50
N GLU A 183 11.37 18.19 1.57
CA GLU A 183 12.06 16.91 1.45
C GLU A 183 13.53 17.08 1.08
N VAL A 184 13.83 18.01 0.15
CA VAL A 184 15.22 18.35 -0.23
C VAL A 184 15.98 18.94 0.95
N ALA A 185 15.38 19.90 1.67
CA ALA A 185 15.99 20.48 2.87
C ALA A 185 16.26 19.44 3.95
N GLY A 186 15.32 18.52 4.15
CA GLY A 186 15.46 17.38 5.08
C GLY A 186 16.63 16.46 4.71
N ILE A 187 16.78 16.15 3.42
CA ILE A 187 17.90 15.32 2.92
C ILE A 187 19.23 16.04 3.17
N HIS A 188 19.34 17.33 2.84
CA HIS A 188 20.56 18.10 3.10
C HIS A 188 20.92 18.12 4.58
N ALA A 189 19.93 18.35 5.45
CA ALA A 189 20.15 18.34 6.91
C ALA A 189 20.57 16.96 7.44
N ALA A 190 20.07 15.88 6.87
CA ALA A 190 20.47 14.53 7.24
C ALA A 190 21.92 14.25 6.81
N MET A 191 22.28 14.54 5.56
CA MET A 191 23.65 14.37 5.04
C MET A 191 24.72 15.19 5.77
N GLN A 192 24.33 16.32 6.41
CA GLN A 192 25.27 17.12 7.22
C GLN A 192 25.49 16.52 8.61
N ARG A 193 24.58 15.66 9.10
CA ARG A 193 24.72 14.98 10.41
C ARG A 193 25.53 13.70 10.34
N ASP A 194 25.51 13.03 9.20
CA ASP A 194 26.22 11.78 8.92
C ASP A 194 27.69 12.01 8.52
#